data_c0e8f44d0da264d9fb711f9db4918973
#
_entry.id   c0e8f44d0da264d9fb711f9db4918973
#
_cell.length_a   1.000
_cell.length_b   1.000
_cell.length_c   1.000
_cell.angle_alpha   90.00
_cell.angle_beta   90.00
_cell.angle_gamma   90.00
#
_symmetry.space_group_name_H-M   'P 1'
#
loop_
_entity.id
_entity.type
_entity.pdbx_description
1 polymer ?
#
loop_
_entity_poly.entity_id
_entity_poly.type
_entity_poly.pdbx_seq_one_letter_code
_entity_poly.pdbx_strand_id
1 'polypeptide(L)'
;MMKITQLTLHNVGRFTSLEVPIAPTSDNPSNVTVLVGNNGAGKTSILQALATSLSWMVSRIRSEKGSGSSLSENLITNESTSAAITLAVKAAVIGAEEKEYHWTLAKARSGMIGEYTSLLNSASVLANYYRTLLTQHRKSSLPLIAFYPVERSVLEIPLKIKNKHAFQQIDGYDHALNQGVDFSRFFEWFRTREDIENENDKTVLSDFLDEDFENRLQILADIENADERVDKLEPLDFKGLGEEFKKLKSAIKLMQDIQDKSKEARDPQLNAVRAAIAAFMPGFEGLQVRRKPRVHMTVEKNGETLNVLQLSQGEKSLMALVGDIARRLAMMNPTLENPLYGQGVVLIDEVDMHLHPSWQRGIIDRLTTTFPHCQFILTTHSPLVISDCKNVLVYSLDDGELSVVPSLYGQDANSVLLDVMDTDIRNAKIATQLNDLLDLIQKKQLNQARSLLEKLMEDLPANNLELSKARLLLRKQELRIEKNHEEQ
;
A
#
# COMPACT_ATOMS: atom_id res chain seq x y z
N MET A 1 -9.20 -5.02 18.38
CA MET A 1 -8.51 -4.97 17.09
C MET A 1 -7.47 -6.07 17.07
N MET A 2 -7.31 -6.83 15.97
CA MET A 2 -6.23 -7.83 15.86
C MET A 2 -4.95 -7.15 15.39
N LYS A 3 -3.82 -7.35 16.13
CA LYS A 3 -2.50 -6.81 15.79
C LYS A 3 -1.42 -7.85 16.13
N ILE A 4 -0.43 -7.96 15.27
CA ILE A 4 0.79 -8.69 15.57
C ILE A 4 1.63 -7.82 16.52
N THR A 5 2.14 -8.41 17.59
CA THR A 5 3.01 -7.72 18.57
C THR A 5 4.46 -8.13 18.45
N GLN A 6 4.72 -9.40 18.12
CA GLN A 6 6.08 -9.93 18.05
C GLN A 6 6.17 -11.14 17.10
N LEU A 7 7.29 -11.24 16.40
CA LEU A 7 7.74 -12.42 15.70
C LEU A 7 9.04 -12.90 16.31
N THR A 8 9.16 -14.20 16.59
CA THR A 8 10.42 -14.82 17.02
C THR A 8 10.78 -15.95 16.04
N LEU A 9 12.00 -15.93 15.56
CA LEU A 9 12.57 -16.92 14.66
C LEU A 9 13.68 -17.68 15.37
N HIS A 10 13.67 -19.01 15.23
CA HIS A 10 14.76 -19.86 15.68
C HIS A 10 15.20 -20.75 14.52
N ASN A 11 16.47 -20.69 14.15
CA ASN A 11 17.09 -21.44 13.07
C ASN A 11 16.36 -21.31 11.72
N VAL A 12 15.90 -20.11 11.38
CA VAL A 12 15.15 -19.84 10.14
C VAL A 12 16.00 -19.02 9.17
N GLY A 13 16.32 -19.58 8.01
CA GLY A 13 17.14 -18.92 6.99
C GLY A 13 18.54 -18.62 7.52
N ARG A 14 18.89 -17.35 7.60
CA ARG A 14 20.17 -16.88 8.16
C ARG A 14 20.12 -16.60 9.67
N PHE A 15 18.91 -16.67 10.27
CA PHE A 15 18.71 -16.31 11.67
C PHE A 15 18.81 -17.52 12.57
N THR A 16 19.81 -17.57 13.43
CA THR A 16 19.90 -18.56 14.52
C THR A 16 18.87 -18.25 15.59
N SER A 17 18.76 -16.98 15.99
CA SER A 17 17.70 -16.47 16.85
C SER A 17 17.46 -15.01 16.50
N LEU A 18 16.19 -14.64 16.28
CA LEU A 18 15.80 -13.25 16.00
C LEU A 18 14.45 -12.96 16.63
N GLU A 19 14.38 -11.86 17.39
CA GLU A 19 13.13 -11.31 17.89
C GLU A 19 12.83 -9.99 17.18
N VAL A 20 11.61 -9.89 16.63
CA VAL A 20 11.14 -8.71 15.89
C VAL A 20 9.88 -8.19 16.55
N PRO A 21 9.97 -7.20 17.43
CA PRO A 21 8.80 -6.45 17.91
C PRO A 21 8.13 -5.71 16.75
N ILE A 22 6.82 -5.76 16.69
CA ILE A 22 6.03 -5.17 15.60
C ILE A 22 5.19 -4.01 16.16
N ALA A 23 5.20 -2.86 15.47
CA ALA A 23 4.39 -1.71 15.85
C ALA A 23 2.88 -2.03 15.80
N PRO A 24 2.07 -1.56 16.77
CA PRO A 24 2.44 -0.61 17.81
C PRO A 24 3.22 -1.24 18.98
N THR A 25 4.24 -0.53 19.45
CA THR A 25 5.00 -0.86 20.66
C THR A 25 4.78 0.23 21.73
N SER A 26 5.33 0.06 22.94
CA SER A 26 5.30 1.10 23.97
C SER A 26 5.91 2.42 23.51
N ASP A 27 6.95 2.34 22.69
CA ASP A 27 7.76 3.50 22.26
C ASP A 27 7.31 4.05 20.90
N ASN A 28 6.59 3.25 20.12
CA ASN A 28 6.07 3.66 18.82
C ASN A 28 4.60 3.23 18.67
N PRO A 29 3.65 4.16 18.80
CA PRO A 29 2.21 3.87 18.74
C PRO A 29 1.66 3.69 17.31
N SER A 30 2.48 3.85 16.27
CA SER A 30 2.04 3.68 14.89
C SER A 30 1.60 2.24 14.59
N ASN A 31 0.90 2.05 13.48
CA ASN A 31 0.57 0.71 12.99
C ASN A 31 1.51 0.26 11.86
N VAL A 32 2.70 0.87 11.73
CA VAL A 32 3.61 0.61 10.61
C VAL A 32 4.98 0.22 11.12
N THR A 33 5.46 -0.93 10.66
CA THR A 33 6.84 -1.40 10.83
C THR A 33 7.51 -1.50 9.47
N VAL A 34 8.68 -0.91 9.33
CA VAL A 34 9.48 -0.93 8.09
C VAL A 34 10.80 -1.63 8.35
N LEU A 35 11.14 -2.60 7.53
CA LEU A 35 12.42 -3.30 7.56
C LEU A 35 13.29 -2.80 6.41
N VAL A 36 14.47 -2.27 6.74
CA VAL A 36 15.51 -1.87 5.77
C VAL A 36 16.76 -2.72 5.95
N GLY A 37 17.67 -2.67 5.02
CA GLY A 37 18.93 -3.40 5.05
C GLY A 37 19.36 -3.86 3.67
N ASN A 38 20.56 -4.43 3.58
CA ASN A 38 21.16 -4.87 2.33
C ASN A 38 20.42 -6.04 1.65
N ASN A 39 20.72 -6.28 0.37
CA ASN A 39 20.20 -7.45 -0.33
C ASN A 39 20.70 -8.74 0.37
N GLY A 40 19.79 -9.68 0.57
CA GLY A 40 20.11 -10.92 1.29
C GLY A 40 20.13 -10.79 2.82
N ALA A 41 19.86 -9.61 3.41
CA ALA A 41 19.78 -9.44 4.87
C ALA A 41 18.70 -10.29 5.54
N GLY A 42 17.69 -10.76 4.79
CA GLY A 42 16.62 -11.63 5.32
C GLY A 42 15.28 -10.93 5.51
N LYS A 43 15.09 -9.72 5.00
CA LYS A 43 13.83 -8.94 5.08
C LYS A 43 12.63 -9.73 4.55
N THR A 44 12.75 -10.26 3.33
CA THR A 44 11.72 -11.11 2.70
C THR A 44 11.46 -12.37 3.53
N SER A 45 12.50 -12.98 4.15
CA SER A 45 12.34 -14.16 4.99
C SER A 45 11.50 -13.87 6.25
N ILE A 46 11.63 -12.67 6.83
CA ILE A 46 10.80 -12.23 7.95
C ILE A 46 9.33 -12.14 7.52
N LEU A 47 9.03 -11.48 6.38
CA LEU A 47 7.66 -11.38 5.87
C LEU A 47 7.07 -12.74 5.50
N GLN A 48 7.86 -13.62 4.88
CA GLN A 48 7.45 -14.99 4.55
C GLN A 48 7.16 -15.82 5.82
N ALA A 49 7.97 -15.66 6.87
CA ALA A 49 7.73 -16.31 8.16
C ALA A 49 6.42 -15.86 8.80
N LEU A 50 6.14 -14.54 8.78
CA LEU A 50 4.87 -13.97 9.21
C LEU A 50 3.70 -14.56 8.39
N ALA A 51 3.79 -14.54 7.06
CA ALA A 51 2.75 -15.05 6.17
C ALA A 51 2.49 -16.54 6.40
N THR A 52 3.57 -17.33 6.53
CA THR A 52 3.49 -18.79 6.81
C THR A 52 2.80 -19.06 8.14
N SER A 53 3.19 -18.34 9.20
CA SER A 53 2.59 -18.50 10.53
C SER A 53 1.11 -18.08 10.55
N LEU A 54 0.76 -16.93 9.92
CA LEU A 54 -0.62 -16.43 9.81
C LEU A 54 -1.51 -17.35 8.96
N SER A 55 -0.94 -18.09 8.01
CA SER A 55 -1.70 -18.99 7.13
C SER A 55 -2.48 -20.06 7.91
N TRP A 56 -2.00 -20.47 9.07
CA TRP A 56 -2.66 -21.46 9.93
C TRP A 56 -3.95 -20.92 10.53
N MET A 57 -3.93 -19.67 11.02
CA MET A 57 -5.13 -19.03 11.52
C MET A 57 -6.14 -18.77 10.39
N VAL A 58 -5.69 -18.25 9.26
CA VAL A 58 -6.54 -17.97 8.08
C VAL A 58 -7.20 -19.25 7.56
N SER A 59 -6.43 -20.34 7.41
CA SER A 59 -6.98 -21.63 6.94
C SER A 59 -8.02 -22.18 7.90
N ARG A 60 -7.86 -21.97 9.21
CA ARG A 60 -8.83 -22.39 10.24
C ARG A 60 -10.05 -21.47 10.35
N ILE A 61 -9.95 -20.21 9.97
CA ILE A 61 -11.14 -19.36 9.77
C ILE A 61 -11.96 -19.91 8.60
N ARG A 62 -11.31 -20.29 7.50
CA ARG A 62 -11.97 -20.82 6.29
C ARG A 62 -12.59 -22.21 6.49
N SER A 63 -11.94 -23.07 7.25
CA SER A 63 -12.38 -24.43 7.50
C SER A 63 -11.90 -24.90 8.88
N GLU A 64 -12.75 -25.62 9.61
CA GLU A 64 -12.45 -26.13 10.95
C GLU A 64 -11.16 -26.95 11.03
N LYS A 65 -10.92 -27.78 10.02
CA LYS A 65 -9.75 -28.63 9.88
C LYS A 65 -8.72 -28.06 8.90
N GLY A 66 -8.81 -26.76 8.60
CA GLY A 66 -7.89 -26.09 7.68
C GLY A 66 -6.45 -26.15 8.16
N SER A 67 -5.53 -26.50 7.24
CA SER A 67 -4.11 -26.50 7.47
C SER A 67 -3.46 -25.33 6.74
N GLY A 68 -2.58 -24.62 7.42
CA GLY A 68 -1.77 -23.55 6.83
C GLY A 68 -0.55 -24.11 6.08
N SER A 69 0.28 -23.22 5.59
CA SER A 69 1.54 -23.54 4.92
C SER A 69 2.54 -24.11 5.93
N SER A 70 3.26 -25.16 5.54
CA SER A 70 4.36 -25.71 6.35
C SER A 70 5.64 -24.92 6.13
N LEU A 71 6.50 -24.89 7.14
CA LEU A 71 7.86 -24.39 6.97
C LEU A 71 8.64 -25.33 6.03
N SER A 72 9.33 -24.76 5.04
CA SER A 72 10.18 -25.55 4.13
C SER A 72 11.49 -25.96 4.82
N GLU A 73 11.96 -27.17 4.57
CA GLU A 73 13.26 -27.63 5.09
C GLU A 73 14.43 -26.77 4.60
N ASN A 74 14.32 -26.19 3.42
CA ASN A 74 15.33 -25.29 2.86
C ASN A 74 15.48 -23.99 3.65
N LEU A 75 14.50 -23.63 4.48
CA LEU A 75 14.56 -22.48 5.38
C LEU A 75 15.18 -22.81 6.74
N ILE A 76 15.50 -24.07 7.04
CA ILE A 76 16.21 -24.44 8.26
C ILE A 76 17.68 -24.02 8.10
N THR A 77 18.20 -23.24 9.05
CA THR A 77 19.60 -22.77 9.06
C THR A 77 20.55 -23.95 8.89
N ASN A 78 21.63 -23.78 8.14
CA ASN A 78 22.65 -24.80 7.97
C ASN A 78 23.15 -25.29 9.34
N GLU A 79 23.42 -26.59 9.45
CA GLU A 79 23.87 -27.27 10.68
C GLU A 79 22.80 -27.44 11.78
N SER A 80 21.61 -26.84 11.62
CA SER A 80 20.50 -27.01 12.57
C SER A 80 19.61 -28.17 12.17
N THR A 81 19.09 -28.90 13.15
CA THR A 81 18.19 -30.04 12.95
C THR A 81 16.73 -29.64 12.78
N SER A 82 16.36 -28.46 13.27
CA SER A 82 14.98 -27.95 13.24
C SER A 82 14.93 -26.44 13.28
N ALA A 83 13.82 -25.87 12.87
CA ALA A 83 13.52 -24.44 12.94
C ALA A 83 12.14 -24.20 13.55
N ALA A 84 11.94 -23.02 14.12
CA ALA A 84 10.65 -22.60 14.66
C ALA A 84 10.35 -21.12 14.38
N ILE A 85 9.07 -20.84 14.14
CA ILE A 85 8.51 -19.50 14.01
C ILE A 85 7.45 -19.36 15.09
N THR A 86 7.64 -18.42 16.01
CA THR A 86 6.65 -18.07 17.05
C THR A 86 6.06 -16.70 16.75
N LEU A 87 4.73 -16.61 16.77
CA LEU A 87 3.99 -15.37 16.53
C LEU A 87 3.16 -15.00 17.75
N ALA A 88 3.26 -13.75 18.18
CA ALA A 88 2.41 -13.15 19.20
C ALA A 88 1.43 -12.18 18.57
N VAL A 89 0.14 -12.31 18.93
CA VAL A 89 -0.96 -11.52 18.37
C VAL A 89 -1.85 -11.06 19.51
N LYS A 90 -2.11 -9.77 19.61
CA LYS A 90 -3.15 -9.21 20.46
C LYS A 90 -4.47 -9.12 19.71
N ALA A 91 -5.54 -9.59 20.33
CA ALA A 91 -6.88 -9.47 19.78
C ALA A 91 -7.91 -9.27 20.90
N ALA A 92 -8.85 -8.35 20.68
CA ALA A 92 -10.03 -8.22 21.53
C ALA A 92 -11.13 -9.13 21.02
N VAL A 93 -11.59 -10.04 21.85
CA VAL A 93 -12.77 -10.87 21.63
C VAL A 93 -13.96 -10.12 22.19
N ILE A 94 -15.12 -10.08 21.47
CA ILE A 94 -16.30 -9.33 21.91
C ILE A 94 -16.69 -9.77 23.33
N GLY A 95 -16.80 -8.80 24.23
CA GLY A 95 -17.17 -9.02 25.64
C GLY A 95 -16.02 -9.43 26.57
N ALA A 96 -14.78 -9.48 26.08
CA ALA A 96 -13.60 -9.75 26.87
C ALA A 96 -12.51 -8.67 26.66
N GLU A 97 -11.63 -8.53 27.65
CA GLU A 97 -10.46 -7.69 27.53
C GLU A 97 -9.52 -8.16 26.40
N GLU A 98 -8.73 -7.24 25.87
CA GLU A 98 -7.71 -7.54 24.87
C GLU A 98 -6.75 -8.59 25.43
N LYS A 99 -6.60 -9.71 24.68
CA LYS A 99 -5.77 -10.84 25.10
C LYS A 99 -4.68 -11.10 24.06
N GLU A 100 -3.53 -11.55 24.55
CA GLU A 100 -2.42 -11.96 23.70
C GLU A 100 -2.48 -13.48 23.44
N TYR A 101 -2.30 -13.84 22.17
CA TYR A 101 -2.31 -15.21 21.66
C TYR A 101 -0.95 -15.52 21.06
N HIS A 102 -0.36 -16.66 21.48
CA HIS A 102 0.93 -17.10 20.97
C HIS A 102 0.77 -18.46 20.31
N TRP A 103 1.39 -18.64 19.15
CA TRP A 103 1.51 -19.95 18.55
C TRP A 103 2.85 -20.13 17.88
N THR A 104 3.33 -21.39 17.84
CA THR A 104 4.61 -21.77 17.27
C THR A 104 4.39 -22.75 16.14
N LEU A 105 5.03 -22.51 15.00
CA LEU A 105 5.15 -23.43 13.88
C LEU A 105 6.59 -23.92 13.82
N ALA A 106 6.80 -25.23 13.94
CA ALA A 106 8.11 -25.86 13.92
C ALA A 106 8.23 -26.89 12.80
N LYS A 107 9.46 -27.08 12.33
CA LYS A 107 9.80 -28.09 11.33
C LYS A 107 11.16 -28.70 11.65
N ALA A 108 11.26 -30.03 11.68
CA ALA A 108 12.52 -30.73 11.72
C ALA A 108 12.94 -31.18 10.31
N ARG A 109 14.24 -31.35 10.10
CA ARG A 109 14.77 -32.01 8.88
C ARG A 109 14.32 -33.45 8.81
N SER A 110 14.10 -33.94 7.62
CA SER A 110 13.71 -35.33 7.40
C SER A 110 14.70 -36.31 8.03
N GLY A 111 14.18 -37.23 8.85
CA GLY A 111 14.98 -38.19 9.56
C GLY A 111 15.69 -37.71 10.84
N MET A 112 15.49 -36.44 11.24
CA MET A 112 16.08 -35.88 12.45
C MET A 112 15.02 -35.59 13.53
N ILE A 113 15.45 -35.60 14.79
CA ILE A 113 14.62 -35.18 15.91
C ILE A 113 14.70 -33.67 16.03
N GLY A 114 13.55 -33.01 16.04
CA GLY A 114 13.47 -31.55 16.19
C GLY A 114 13.53 -31.13 17.64
N GLU A 115 14.18 -29.99 17.90
CA GLU A 115 14.23 -29.35 19.21
C GLU A 115 12.91 -28.64 19.54
N TYR A 116 12.15 -28.24 18.49
CA TYR A 116 10.92 -27.46 18.63
C TYR A 116 9.71 -28.28 18.18
N THR A 117 8.56 -27.99 18.80
CA THR A 117 7.26 -28.58 18.44
C THR A 117 6.26 -27.49 18.04
N SER A 118 5.40 -27.81 17.07
CA SER A 118 4.34 -26.91 16.67
C SER A 118 3.24 -26.84 17.73
N LEU A 119 2.92 -25.64 18.19
CA LEU A 119 1.86 -25.35 19.17
C LEU A 119 0.86 -24.37 18.56
N LEU A 120 -0.21 -24.89 17.96
CA LEU A 120 -1.15 -24.12 17.14
C LEU A 120 -2.52 -23.89 17.80
N ASN A 121 -2.65 -24.20 19.09
CA ASN A 121 -3.95 -24.11 19.81
C ASN A 121 -4.48 -22.68 19.84
N SER A 122 -3.63 -21.69 20.11
CA SER A 122 -4.05 -20.28 20.20
C SER A 122 -4.53 -19.74 18.84
N ALA A 123 -3.88 -20.14 17.72
CA ALA A 123 -4.35 -19.82 16.40
C ALA A 123 -5.74 -20.40 16.11
N SER A 124 -6.01 -21.65 16.60
CA SER A 124 -7.33 -22.28 16.50
C SER A 124 -8.39 -21.57 17.31
N VAL A 125 -8.05 -21.18 18.54
CA VAL A 125 -8.98 -20.43 19.43
C VAL A 125 -9.40 -19.12 18.77
N LEU A 126 -8.44 -18.36 18.23
CA LEU A 126 -8.73 -17.10 17.55
C LEU A 126 -9.53 -17.31 16.25
N ALA A 127 -9.20 -18.34 15.47
CA ALA A 127 -9.97 -18.70 14.27
C ALA A 127 -11.41 -19.13 14.60
N ASN A 128 -11.60 -19.91 15.67
CA ASN A 128 -12.91 -20.32 16.13
C ASN A 128 -13.77 -19.14 16.57
N TYR A 129 -13.17 -18.13 17.18
CA TYR A 129 -13.88 -16.89 17.51
C TYR A 129 -14.50 -16.26 16.27
N TYR A 130 -13.73 -16.05 15.19
CA TYR A 130 -14.25 -15.47 13.95
C TYR A 130 -15.31 -16.36 13.29
N ARG A 131 -15.15 -17.69 13.32
CA ARG A 131 -16.17 -18.61 12.83
C ARG A 131 -17.46 -18.55 13.63
N THR A 132 -17.36 -18.41 14.95
CA THR A 132 -18.52 -18.23 15.82
C THR A 132 -19.26 -16.94 15.48
N LEU A 133 -18.54 -15.84 15.27
CA LEU A 133 -19.11 -14.57 14.81
C LEU A 133 -19.88 -14.72 13.50
N LEU A 134 -19.29 -15.39 12.51
CA LEU A 134 -19.94 -15.65 11.22
C LEU A 134 -21.14 -16.57 11.33
N THR A 135 -21.15 -17.49 12.30
CA THR A 135 -22.29 -18.38 12.57
C THR A 135 -23.45 -17.62 13.19
N GLN A 136 -23.14 -16.71 14.11
CA GLN A 136 -24.14 -15.87 14.77
C GLN A 136 -24.68 -14.79 13.82
N HIS A 137 -23.80 -14.15 13.07
CA HIS A 137 -24.11 -13.07 12.13
C HIS A 137 -23.31 -13.25 10.84
N ARG A 138 -23.95 -13.74 9.79
CA ARG A 138 -23.31 -14.09 8.48
C ARG A 138 -22.51 -12.97 7.82
N LYS A 139 -22.76 -11.72 8.21
CA LYS A 139 -22.08 -10.54 7.66
C LYS A 139 -21.13 -9.87 8.67
N SER A 140 -20.73 -10.58 9.74
CA SER A 140 -19.75 -10.05 10.71
C SER A 140 -18.44 -9.72 10.03
N SER A 141 -17.79 -8.62 10.46
CA SER A 141 -16.50 -8.19 9.93
C SER A 141 -15.41 -9.21 10.21
N LEU A 142 -14.56 -9.45 9.21
CA LEU A 142 -13.37 -10.28 9.29
C LEU A 142 -12.10 -9.43 9.11
N PRO A 143 -11.00 -9.73 9.82
CA PRO A 143 -9.75 -9.03 9.63
C PRO A 143 -9.12 -9.39 8.28
N LEU A 144 -8.68 -8.39 7.52
CA LEU A 144 -7.83 -8.64 6.37
C LEU A 144 -6.48 -9.19 6.82
N ILE A 145 -5.98 -10.23 6.17
CA ILE A 145 -4.62 -10.75 6.34
C ILE A 145 -4.09 -11.04 4.95
N ALA A 146 -3.13 -10.25 4.50
CA ALA A 146 -2.60 -10.35 3.15
C ALA A 146 -1.08 -10.14 3.10
N PHE A 147 -0.42 -10.85 2.20
CA PHE A 147 1.00 -10.72 1.89
C PHE A 147 1.19 -10.44 0.41
N TYR A 148 1.92 -9.40 0.10
CA TYR A 148 2.26 -8.96 -1.25
C TYR A 148 3.77 -9.11 -1.45
N PRO A 149 4.23 -10.22 -2.05
CA PRO A 149 5.64 -10.45 -2.33
C PRO A 149 6.16 -9.54 -3.44
N VAL A 150 7.47 -9.53 -3.66
CA VAL A 150 8.15 -8.78 -4.73
C VAL A 150 7.59 -9.14 -6.11
N GLU A 151 7.31 -10.40 -6.35
CA GLU A 151 6.76 -10.95 -7.60
C GLU A 151 5.28 -10.60 -7.79
N ARG A 152 4.92 -9.34 -7.55
CA ARG A 152 3.56 -8.84 -7.79
C ARG A 152 3.27 -8.94 -9.28
N SER A 153 2.41 -9.89 -9.65
CA SER A 153 2.20 -10.27 -11.03
C SER A 153 1.75 -9.10 -11.91
N VAL A 154 2.34 -9.06 -13.08
CA VAL A 154 2.00 -8.15 -14.17
C VAL A 154 0.58 -8.44 -14.63
N LEU A 155 -0.15 -7.40 -14.87
CA LEU A 155 -1.52 -7.30 -15.32
C LEU A 155 -1.79 -8.06 -16.61
N GLU A 156 -2.26 -9.30 -16.52
CA GLU A 156 -2.98 -9.93 -17.61
C GLU A 156 -4.49 -9.80 -17.36
N ILE A 157 -5.18 -9.08 -18.22
CA ILE A 157 -6.63 -9.01 -18.19
C ILE A 157 -7.17 -10.25 -18.91
N PRO A 158 -7.83 -11.18 -18.22
CA PRO A 158 -8.35 -12.38 -18.84
C PRO A 158 -9.49 -12.01 -19.80
N LEU A 159 -9.32 -12.29 -21.08
CA LEU A 159 -10.35 -12.07 -22.09
C LEU A 159 -11.57 -12.99 -21.90
N LYS A 160 -11.40 -14.12 -21.22
CA LYS A 160 -12.46 -15.09 -20.91
C LYS A 160 -12.38 -15.48 -19.43
N ILE A 161 -13.47 -15.26 -18.73
CA ILE A 161 -13.68 -15.81 -17.38
C ILE A 161 -14.00 -17.29 -17.54
N LYS A 162 -13.09 -18.16 -17.13
CA LYS A 162 -13.25 -19.61 -17.27
C LYS A 162 -14.21 -20.22 -16.25
N ASN A 163 -14.29 -19.65 -15.05
CA ASN A 163 -15.16 -20.11 -13.97
C ASN A 163 -15.88 -18.91 -13.33
N LYS A 164 -17.20 -19.03 -13.11
CA LYS A 164 -17.94 -18.03 -12.31
C LYS A 164 -17.66 -18.30 -10.82
N HIS A 165 -16.92 -17.40 -10.17
CA HIS A 165 -16.74 -17.44 -8.72
C HIS A 165 -17.88 -16.71 -8.02
N ALA A 166 -18.39 -17.28 -6.94
CA ALA A 166 -19.50 -16.70 -6.19
C ALA A 166 -19.09 -15.58 -5.22
N PHE A 167 -17.82 -15.17 -5.19
CA PHE A 167 -17.24 -14.10 -4.37
C PHE A 167 -17.89 -13.94 -2.99
N GLN A 168 -17.80 -14.99 -2.18
CA GLN A 168 -18.26 -14.96 -0.80
C GLN A 168 -17.32 -14.15 0.08
N GLN A 169 -17.78 -13.68 1.24
CA GLN A 169 -16.97 -12.91 2.18
C GLN A 169 -15.64 -13.59 2.51
N ILE A 170 -15.67 -14.91 2.73
CA ILE A 170 -14.50 -15.71 3.09
C ILE A 170 -13.47 -15.86 1.94
N ASP A 171 -13.90 -15.64 0.68
CA ASP A 171 -13.01 -15.67 -0.48
C ASP A 171 -12.06 -14.45 -0.51
N GLY A 172 -12.29 -13.45 0.35
CA GLY A 172 -11.32 -12.40 0.63
C GLY A 172 -9.96 -12.92 1.10
N TYR A 173 -9.89 -14.14 1.65
CA TYR A 173 -8.64 -14.81 2.02
C TYR A 173 -8.01 -15.64 0.90
N ASP A 174 -8.66 -15.81 -0.24
CA ASP A 174 -8.11 -16.61 -1.33
C ASP A 174 -6.79 -16.03 -1.79
N HIS A 175 -5.77 -16.92 -1.83
CA HIS A 175 -4.40 -16.58 -2.24
C HIS A 175 -3.78 -15.36 -1.51
N ALA A 176 -4.35 -14.95 -0.38
CA ALA A 176 -3.94 -13.74 0.34
C ALA A 176 -2.51 -13.81 0.89
N LEU A 177 -1.96 -15.02 1.14
CA LEU A 177 -0.67 -15.20 1.79
C LEU A 177 0.41 -15.91 0.92
N ASN A 178 0.10 -16.29 -0.32
CA ASN A 178 1.01 -17.11 -1.14
C ASN A 178 1.29 -16.59 -2.54
N GLN A 179 0.39 -15.78 -3.14
CA GLN A 179 0.50 -15.41 -4.56
C GLN A 179 0.52 -13.90 -4.82
N GLY A 180 0.38 -13.08 -3.76
CA GLY A 180 0.31 -11.62 -3.93
C GLY A 180 -0.97 -11.15 -4.63
N VAL A 181 -0.87 -10.15 -5.51
CA VAL A 181 -2.01 -9.61 -6.24
C VAL A 181 -2.36 -10.51 -7.43
N ASP A 182 -3.54 -11.12 -7.41
CA ASP A 182 -4.14 -11.74 -8.59
C ASP A 182 -5.05 -10.72 -9.28
N PHE A 183 -4.49 -10.01 -10.26
CA PHE A 183 -5.24 -8.99 -11.00
C PHE A 183 -6.38 -9.58 -11.82
N SER A 184 -6.25 -10.81 -12.29
CA SER A 184 -7.32 -11.51 -13.01
C SER A 184 -8.55 -11.67 -12.13
N ARG A 185 -8.35 -12.04 -10.87
CA ARG A 185 -9.41 -12.14 -9.86
C ARG A 185 -9.99 -10.79 -9.47
N PHE A 186 -9.13 -9.78 -9.32
CA PHE A 186 -9.57 -8.41 -9.10
C PHE A 186 -10.49 -7.94 -10.23
N PHE A 187 -10.07 -8.13 -11.49
CA PHE A 187 -10.84 -7.76 -12.65
C PHE A 187 -12.18 -8.52 -12.76
N GLU A 188 -12.18 -9.83 -12.49
CA GLU A 188 -13.39 -10.66 -12.50
C GLU A 188 -14.40 -10.19 -11.45
N TRP A 189 -13.92 -9.95 -10.22
CA TRP A 189 -14.75 -9.44 -9.14
C TRP A 189 -15.31 -8.05 -9.47
N PHE A 190 -14.45 -7.14 -9.93
CA PHE A 190 -14.84 -5.78 -10.28
C PHE A 190 -15.92 -5.78 -11.38
N ARG A 191 -15.71 -6.56 -12.43
CA ARG A 191 -16.68 -6.73 -13.51
C ARG A 191 -18.00 -7.29 -13.01
N THR A 192 -17.99 -8.32 -12.19
CA THR A 192 -19.21 -8.93 -11.64
C THR A 192 -20.01 -7.93 -10.81
N ARG A 193 -19.34 -7.12 -9.99
CA ARG A 193 -19.97 -6.07 -9.20
C ARG A 193 -20.54 -4.94 -10.07
N GLU A 194 -19.79 -4.54 -11.08
CA GLU A 194 -20.27 -3.52 -12.02
C GLU A 194 -21.44 -4.02 -12.89
N ASP A 195 -21.49 -5.31 -13.22
CA ASP A 195 -22.65 -5.91 -13.88
C ASP A 195 -23.90 -5.82 -12.99
N ILE A 196 -23.78 -6.11 -11.69
CA ILE A 196 -24.87 -5.96 -10.70
C ILE A 196 -25.28 -4.48 -10.55
N GLU A 197 -24.31 -3.56 -10.43
CA GLU A 197 -24.56 -2.12 -10.36
C GLU A 197 -25.35 -1.64 -11.58
N ASN A 198 -24.94 -2.03 -12.79
CA ASN A 198 -25.62 -1.68 -14.04
C ASN A 198 -27.03 -2.30 -14.18
N GLU A 199 -27.27 -3.48 -13.59
CA GLU A 199 -28.60 -4.08 -13.54
C GLU A 199 -29.51 -3.30 -12.59
N ASN A 200 -29.00 -2.92 -11.43
CA ASN A 200 -29.74 -2.09 -10.47
C ASN A 200 -30.08 -0.71 -11.07
N ASP A 201 -29.11 -0.06 -11.72
CA ASP A 201 -29.35 1.24 -12.38
C ASP A 201 -30.44 1.14 -13.47
N LYS A 202 -30.48 0.06 -14.25
CA LYS A 202 -31.54 -0.18 -15.25
C LYS A 202 -32.90 -0.38 -14.58
N THR A 203 -32.97 -1.09 -13.46
CA THR A 203 -34.20 -1.30 -12.71
C THR A 203 -34.70 0.03 -12.15
N VAL A 204 -33.82 0.82 -11.54
CA VAL A 204 -34.16 2.16 -11.07
C VAL A 204 -34.67 3.04 -12.22
N LEU A 205 -33.99 3.01 -13.38
CA LEU A 205 -34.41 3.79 -14.55
C LEU A 205 -35.77 3.30 -15.08
N SER A 206 -36.02 1.98 -15.11
CA SER A 206 -37.31 1.43 -15.55
C SER A 206 -38.45 1.81 -14.61
N ASP A 207 -38.21 1.84 -13.30
CA ASP A 207 -39.18 2.27 -12.30
C ASP A 207 -39.54 3.76 -12.42
N PHE A 208 -38.61 4.57 -12.97
CA PHE A 208 -38.88 5.98 -13.30
C PHE A 208 -39.59 6.17 -14.66
N LEU A 209 -39.50 5.18 -15.55
CA LEU A 209 -40.10 5.23 -16.90
C LEU A 209 -41.57 4.79 -16.92
N ASP A 210 -42.17 4.43 -15.75
CA ASP A 210 -43.58 4.10 -15.65
C ASP A 210 -44.49 5.33 -15.82
N GLU A 211 -45.80 5.11 -15.99
CA GLU A 211 -46.88 6.01 -16.45
C GLU A 211 -46.78 7.54 -16.19
N ASP A 212 -45.96 7.94 -15.22
CA ASP A 212 -45.74 9.37 -14.88
C ASP A 212 -44.56 10.03 -15.61
N PHE A 213 -43.78 9.24 -16.39
CA PHE A 213 -42.54 9.72 -17.02
C PHE A 213 -42.81 10.70 -18.17
N GLU A 214 -43.85 10.48 -18.95
CA GLU A 214 -44.25 11.41 -20.03
C GLU A 214 -44.66 12.79 -19.46
N ASN A 215 -45.37 12.81 -18.30
CA ASN A 215 -45.69 14.04 -17.60
C ASN A 215 -44.44 14.74 -17.04
N ARG A 216 -43.47 13.99 -16.61
CA ARG A 216 -42.19 14.51 -16.06
C ARG A 216 -41.26 15.03 -17.15
N LEU A 217 -41.21 14.36 -18.29
CA LEU A 217 -40.53 14.85 -19.49
C LEU A 217 -41.16 16.15 -20.04
N GLN A 218 -42.49 16.24 -19.99
CA GLN A 218 -43.18 17.48 -20.38
C GLN A 218 -42.78 18.65 -19.46
N ILE A 219 -42.65 18.41 -18.15
CA ILE A 219 -42.18 19.42 -17.20
C ILE A 219 -40.74 19.88 -17.52
N LEU A 220 -39.84 18.96 -17.84
CA LEU A 220 -38.47 19.27 -18.25
C LEU A 220 -38.37 20.03 -19.56
N ALA A 221 -39.14 19.60 -20.56
CA ALA A 221 -39.24 20.29 -21.88
C ALA A 221 -39.88 21.69 -21.75
N ASP A 222 -40.82 21.85 -20.84
CA ASP A 222 -41.43 23.15 -20.55
C ASP A 222 -40.45 24.11 -19.86
N ILE A 223 -39.46 23.59 -19.08
CA ILE A 223 -38.40 24.38 -18.45
C ILE A 223 -37.36 24.78 -19.48
N GLU A 224 -36.94 23.87 -20.37
CA GLU A 224 -35.99 24.16 -21.44
C GLU A 224 -36.56 25.23 -22.41
N ASN A 225 -37.88 25.17 -22.66
CA ASN A 225 -38.60 26.18 -23.43
C ASN A 225 -38.83 27.50 -22.67
N ALA A 226 -38.84 27.48 -21.30
CA ALA A 226 -38.96 28.66 -20.47
C ALA A 226 -37.67 29.48 -20.47
N ASP A 227 -36.49 28.81 -20.50
CA ASP A 227 -35.20 29.49 -20.59
C ASP A 227 -35.06 30.32 -21.91
N GLU A 228 -35.60 29.80 -23.01
CA GLU A 228 -35.67 30.57 -24.27
C GLU A 228 -36.68 31.73 -24.24
N ARG A 229 -37.64 31.68 -23.31
CA ARG A 229 -38.67 32.75 -23.15
C ARG A 229 -38.21 33.86 -22.18
N VAL A 230 -37.35 33.51 -21.20
CA VAL A 230 -36.80 34.52 -20.26
C VAL A 230 -36.01 35.61 -20.99
N ASP A 231 -35.33 35.25 -22.09
CA ASP A 231 -34.61 36.22 -22.94
C ASP A 231 -35.52 37.12 -23.78
N LYS A 232 -36.86 36.91 -23.76
CA LYS A 232 -37.85 37.66 -24.57
C LYS A 232 -38.94 38.37 -23.73
N LEU A 233 -38.85 38.41 -22.40
CA LEU A 233 -39.90 38.96 -21.57
C LEU A 233 -39.83 40.49 -21.47
N GLU A 234 -40.88 41.13 -21.99
CA GLU A 234 -41.33 42.46 -21.60
C GLU A 234 -41.87 42.43 -20.14
N PRO A 235 -41.91 43.57 -19.41
CA PRO A 235 -41.99 43.56 -17.98
C PRO A 235 -43.36 43.17 -17.42
N LEU A 236 -43.36 42.15 -16.52
CA LEU A 236 -44.29 41.92 -15.41
C LEU A 236 -45.65 41.25 -15.70
N ASP A 237 -45.64 39.93 -15.75
CA ASP A 237 -46.79 39.11 -15.34
C ASP A 237 -46.45 38.24 -14.10
N PHE A 238 -46.78 38.76 -12.90
CA PHE A 238 -46.51 38.04 -11.61
C PHE A 238 -47.30 36.72 -11.44
N LYS A 239 -48.34 36.46 -12.24
CA LYS A 239 -49.10 35.20 -12.17
C LYS A 239 -48.38 34.04 -12.90
N GLY A 240 -47.72 34.32 -14.02
CA GLY A 240 -46.92 33.35 -14.73
C GLY A 240 -45.69 32.89 -13.96
N LEU A 241 -45.00 33.83 -13.30
CA LEU A 241 -43.80 33.51 -12.50
C LEU A 241 -44.05 32.47 -11.39
N GLY A 242 -45.22 32.45 -10.80
CA GLY A 242 -45.56 31.50 -9.72
C GLY A 242 -45.72 30.05 -10.21
N GLU A 243 -46.20 29.88 -11.45
CA GLU A 243 -46.33 28.53 -12.07
C GLU A 243 -44.98 28.01 -12.57
N GLU A 244 -44.17 28.85 -13.19
CA GLU A 244 -42.83 28.52 -13.63
C GLU A 244 -41.91 28.17 -12.45
N PHE A 245 -42.02 28.90 -11.35
CA PHE A 245 -41.27 28.59 -10.12
C PHE A 245 -41.70 27.27 -9.49
N LYS A 246 -42.98 26.88 -9.56
CA LYS A 246 -43.45 25.55 -9.14
C LYS A 246 -42.92 24.44 -10.04
N LYS A 247 -42.90 24.66 -11.35
CA LYS A 247 -42.34 23.69 -12.32
C LYS A 247 -40.83 23.48 -12.11
N LEU A 248 -40.06 24.55 -11.92
CA LEU A 248 -38.63 24.52 -11.61
C LEU A 248 -38.36 23.76 -10.30
N LYS A 249 -39.14 24.05 -9.25
CA LYS A 249 -39.02 23.35 -7.95
C LYS A 249 -39.32 21.85 -8.08
N SER A 250 -40.31 21.48 -8.90
CA SER A 250 -40.65 20.08 -9.16
C SER A 250 -39.54 19.35 -9.93
N ALA A 251 -38.91 20.03 -10.92
CA ALA A 251 -37.80 19.49 -11.68
C ALA A 251 -36.53 19.33 -10.82
N ILE A 252 -36.21 20.30 -10.00
CA ILE A 252 -35.09 20.20 -9.04
C ILE A 252 -35.32 19.02 -8.09
N LYS A 253 -36.54 18.86 -7.56
CA LYS A 253 -36.88 17.74 -6.70
C LYS A 253 -36.73 16.40 -7.42
N LEU A 254 -37.21 16.32 -8.67
CA LEU A 254 -37.08 15.12 -9.50
C LEU A 254 -35.59 14.77 -9.76
N MET A 255 -34.77 15.77 -10.13
CA MET A 255 -33.33 15.57 -10.29
C MET A 255 -32.66 15.09 -8.98
N GLN A 256 -33.06 15.63 -7.83
CA GLN A 256 -32.59 15.19 -6.53
C GLN A 256 -33.01 13.76 -6.23
N ASP A 257 -34.29 13.39 -6.46
CA ASP A 257 -34.83 12.05 -6.26
C ASP A 257 -34.11 11.02 -7.18
N ILE A 258 -33.84 11.37 -8.44
CA ILE A 258 -33.06 10.55 -9.38
C ILE A 258 -31.62 10.40 -8.89
N GLN A 259 -30.99 11.48 -8.47
CA GLN A 259 -29.63 11.48 -7.98
C GLN A 259 -29.47 10.66 -6.68
N ASP A 260 -30.43 10.75 -5.76
CA ASP A 260 -30.40 10.01 -4.52
C ASP A 260 -30.66 8.51 -4.74
N LYS A 261 -31.63 8.13 -5.57
CA LYS A 261 -31.86 6.73 -5.94
C LYS A 261 -30.71 6.14 -6.76
N SER A 262 -30.08 6.91 -7.64
CA SER A 262 -28.85 6.48 -8.35
C SER A 262 -27.68 6.27 -7.40
N LYS A 263 -27.58 7.06 -6.32
CA LYS A 263 -26.59 6.82 -5.25
C LYS A 263 -26.89 5.53 -4.48
N GLU A 264 -28.16 5.26 -4.18
CA GLU A 264 -28.62 4.02 -3.51
C GLU A 264 -28.38 2.77 -4.38
N ALA A 265 -28.47 2.91 -5.70
CA ALA A 265 -28.24 1.83 -6.66
C ALA A 265 -26.76 1.44 -6.80
N ARG A 266 -25.83 2.33 -6.41
CA ARG A 266 -24.39 2.07 -6.51
C ARG A 266 -23.96 0.96 -5.58
N ASP A 267 -23.13 0.04 -6.06
CA ASP A 267 -22.56 -1.04 -5.25
C ASP A 267 -21.56 -0.47 -4.21
N PRO A 268 -21.83 -0.58 -2.90
CA PRO A 268 -20.97 0.01 -1.86
C PRO A 268 -19.54 -0.55 -1.86
N GLN A 269 -19.36 -1.83 -2.22
CA GLN A 269 -18.05 -2.46 -2.28
C GLN A 269 -17.24 -1.94 -3.47
N LEU A 270 -17.89 -1.75 -4.61
CA LEU A 270 -17.27 -1.20 -5.80
C LEU A 270 -16.88 0.26 -5.59
N ASN A 271 -17.75 1.04 -4.95
CA ASN A 271 -17.46 2.42 -4.59
C ASN A 271 -16.28 2.55 -3.63
N ALA A 272 -16.16 1.66 -2.64
CA ALA A 272 -15.01 1.63 -1.74
C ALA A 272 -13.69 1.42 -2.51
N VAL A 273 -13.67 0.51 -3.50
CA VAL A 273 -12.48 0.29 -4.34
C VAL A 273 -12.16 1.51 -5.21
N ARG A 274 -13.17 2.10 -5.86
CA ARG A 274 -12.99 3.34 -6.64
C ARG A 274 -12.45 4.48 -5.78
N ALA A 275 -13.03 4.66 -4.59
CA ALA A 275 -12.59 5.69 -3.64
C ALA A 275 -11.15 5.46 -3.15
N ALA A 276 -10.77 4.21 -2.85
CA ALA A 276 -9.41 3.88 -2.45
C ALA A 276 -8.39 4.22 -3.53
N ILE A 277 -8.67 3.89 -4.79
CA ILE A 277 -7.79 4.19 -5.92
C ILE A 277 -7.67 5.70 -6.12
N ALA A 278 -8.78 6.45 -6.11
CA ALA A 278 -8.77 7.90 -6.26
C ALA A 278 -8.01 8.61 -5.11
N ALA A 279 -8.22 8.16 -3.86
CA ALA A 279 -7.53 8.71 -2.70
C ALA A 279 -6.02 8.42 -2.71
N PHE A 280 -5.63 7.21 -3.11
CA PHE A 280 -4.24 6.77 -3.11
C PHE A 280 -3.45 7.27 -4.33
N MET A 281 -4.11 7.39 -5.49
CA MET A 281 -3.52 7.78 -6.78
C MET A 281 -4.15 9.10 -7.27
N PRO A 282 -3.68 10.26 -6.81
CA PRO A 282 -4.23 11.55 -7.22
C PRO A 282 -4.25 11.71 -8.74
N GLY A 283 -5.38 12.17 -9.26
CA GLY A 283 -5.63 12.32 -10.70
C GLY A 283 -6.12 11.04 -11.40
N PHE A 284 -6.33 9.94 -10.66
CA PHE A 284 -6.93 8.72 -11.18
C PHE A 284 -8.35 8.56 -10.64
N GLU A 285 -9.32 8.55 -11.53
CA GLU A 285 -10.75 8.48 -11.18
C GLU A 285 -11.50 7.57 -12.14
N GLY A 286 -12.77 7.28 -11.88
CA GLY A 286 -13.67 6.66 -12.83
C GLY A 286 -13.26 5.27 -13.32
N LEU A 287 -12.64 4.44 -12.45
CA LEU A 287 -12.30 3.06 -12.81
C LEU A 287 -13.57 2.30 -13.21
N GLN A 288 -13.61 1.73 -14.43
CA GLN A 288 -14.76 1.05 -14.98
C GLN A 288 -14.37 -0.01 -16.04
N VAL A 289 -15.29 -0.94 -16.31
CA VAL A 289 -15.12 -1.97 -17.33
C VAL A 289 -15.90 -1.60 -18.59
N ARG A 290 -15.20 -1.36 -19.69
CA ARG A 290 -15.78 -1.17 -21.02
C ARG A 290 -15.96 -2.52 -21.71
N ARG A 291 -17.11 -2.72 -22.37
CA ARG A 291 -17.47 -3.99 -23.00
C ARG A 291 -17.25 -4.00 -24.51
N LYS A 292 -17.18 -2.81 -25.11
CA LYS A 292 -16.95 -2.62 -26.57
C LYS A 292 -15.62 -1.90 -26.79
N PRO A 293 -14.87 -2.17 -27.86
CA PRO A 293 -15.06 -3.28 -28.84
C PRO A 293 -14.73 -4.66 -28.24
N ARG A 294 -13.90 -4.72 -27.19
CA ARG A 294 -13.56 -5.90 -26.37
C ARG A 294 -13.61 -5.51 -24.90
N VAL A 295 -13.80 -6.49 -24.03
CA VAL A 295 -13.81 -6.25 -22.59
C VAL A 295 -12.44 -5.75 -22.15
N HIS A 296 -12.37 -4.56 -21.54
CA HIS A 296 -11.16 -3.95 -21.00
C HIS A 296 -11.51 -3.01 -19.85
N MET A 297 -10.54 -2.71 -19.01
CA MET A 297 -10.69 -1.79 -17.91
C MET A 297 -10.13 -0.41 -18.28
N THR A 298 -10.87 0.64 -17.99
CA THR A 298 -10.47 2.03 -18.23
C THR A 298 -10.45 2.81 -16.93
N VAL A 299 -9.61 3.83 -16.90
CA VAL A 299 -9.50 4.79 -15.80
C VAL A 299 -9.32 6.18 -16.40
N GLU A 300 -9.85 7.19 -15.76
CA GLU A 300 -9.55 8.58 -16.07
C GLU A 300 -8.28 9.00 -15.36
N LYS A 301 -7.33 9.53 -16.12
CA LYS A 301 -6.07 10.08 -15.61
C LYS A 301 -5.95 11.54 -16.06
N ASN A 302 -6.06 12.47 -15.10
CA ASN A 302 -6.00 13.91 -15.37
C ASN A 302 -7.00 14.37 -16.47
N GLY A 303 -8.20 13.78 -16.49
CA GLY A 303 -9.25 14.09 -17.47
C GLY A 303 -9.14 13.34 -18.79
N GLU A 304 -8.16 12.45 -18.97
CA GLU A 304 -8.01 11.58 -20.14
C GLU A 304 -8.40 10.15 -19.80
N THR A 305 -9.28 9.52 -20.58
CA THR A 305 -9.66 8.13 -20.40
C THR A 305 -8.63 7.20 -21.04
N LEU A 306 -7.95 6.41 -20.22
CA LEU A 306 -6.92 5.47 -20.65
C LEU A 306 -7.36 4.02 -20.38
N ASN A 307 -6.90 3.10 -21.23
CA ASN A 307 -6.94 1.68 -20.90
C ASN A 307 -5.89 1.42 -19.80
N VAL A 308 -6.25 0.66 -18.75
CA VAL A 308 -5.33 0.30 -17.66
C VAL A 308 -4.04 -0.35 -18.17
N LEU A 309 -4.08 -1.06 -19.30
CA LEU A 309 -2.89 -1.62 -19.94
C LEU A 309 -1.91 -0.56 -20.47
N GLN A 310 -2.37 0.66 -20.74
CA GLN A 310 -1.53 1.78 -21.23
C GLN A 310 -0.80 2.51 -20.10
N LEU A 311 -1.16 2.26 -18.86
CA LEU A 311 -0.48 2.84 -17.70
C LEU A 311 0.97 2.35 -17.59
N SER A 312 1.82 3.12 -16.95
CA SER A 312 3.20 2.70 -16.63
C SER A 312 3.18 1.48 -15.71
N GLN A 313 4.29 0.74 -15.66
CA GLN A 313 4.39 -0.46 -14.82
C GLN A 313 4.17 -0.14 -13.33
N GLY A 314 4.74 0.98 -12.85
CA GLY A 314 4.57 1.43 -11.47
C GLY A 314 3.12 1.78 -11.14
N GLU A 315 2.43 2.52 -12.01
CA GLU A 315 1.01 2.86 -11.84
C GLU A 315 0.12 1.61 -11.83
N LYS A 316 0.38 0.67 -12.73
CA LYS A 316 -0.32 -0.62 -12.75
C LYS A 316 -0.11 -1.39 -11.45
N SER A 317 1.12 -1.52 -11.00
CA SER A 317 1.49 -2.23 -9.79
C SER A 317 0.82 -1.64 -8.55
N LEU A 318 0.80 -0.30 -8.48
CA LEU A 318 0.20 0.44 -7.38
C LEU A 318 -1.33 0.32 -7.38
N MET A 319 -1.96 0.48 -8.56
CA MET A 319 -3.41 0.30 -8.72
C MET A 319 -3.84 -1.12 -8.34
N ALA A 320 -3.07 -2.12 -8.75
CA ALA A 320 -3.33 -3.52 -8.43
C ALA A 320 -3.22 -3.79 -6.92
N LEU A 321 -2.17 -3.27 -6.26
CA LEU A 321 -1.97 -3.39 -4.82
C LEU A 321 -3.11 -2.75 -4.03
N VAL A 322 -3.37 -1.46 -4.28
CA VAL A 322 -4.41 -0.70 -3.58
C VAL A 322 -5.80 -1.24 -3.87
N GLY A 323 -6.07 -1.59 -5.12
CA GLY A 323 -7.34 -2.19 -5.55
C GLY A 323 -7.60 -3.54 -4.90
N ASP A 324 -6.58 -4.40 -4.76
CA ASP A 324 -6.74 -5.70 -4.10
C ASP A 324 -6.94 -5.58 -2.58
N ILE A 325 -6.19 -4.69 -1.90
CA ILE A 325 -6.43 -4.39 -0.48
C ILE A 325 -7.85 -3.89 -0.26
N ALA A 326 -8.29 -2.90 -1.06
CA ALA A 326 -9.63 -2.32 -0.97
C ALA A 326 -10.73 -3.36 -1.26
N ARG A 327 -10.57 -4.18 -2.31
CA ARG A 327 -11.48 -5.27 -2.65
C ARG A 327 -11.64 -6.26 -1.50
N ARG A 328 -10.51 -6.73 -0.94
CA ARG A 328 -10.54 -7.68 0.18
C ARG A 328 -11.22 -7.07 1.41
N LEU A 329 -10.90 -5.83 1.77
CA LEU A 329 -11.56 -5.13 2.86
C LEU A 329 -13.06 -4.98 2.61
N ALA A 330 -13.46 -4.62 1.39
CA ALA A 330 -14.87 -4.47 1.02
C ALA A 330 -15.63 -5.80 1.09
N MET A 331 -15.04 -6.91 0.63
CA MET A 331 -15.62 -8.24 0.75
C MET A 331 -15.74 -8.69 2.20
N MET A 332 -14.72 -8.44 3.02
CA MET A 332 -14.63 -8.92 4.40
C MET A 332 -15.43 -8.10 5.40
N ASN A 333 -15.78 -6.86 5.04
CA ASN A 333 -16.46 -5.92 5.94
C ASN A 333 -17.77 -5.37 5.32
N PRO A 334 -18.72 -6.22 4.93
CA PRO A 334 -19.91 -5.82 4.15
C PRO A 334 -20.90 -4.97 4.94
N THR A 335 -20.77 -4.88 6.27
CA THR A 335 -21.68 -4.12 7.16
C THR A 335 -21.08 -2.79 7.61
N LEU A 336 -19.82 -2.52 7.34
CA LEU A 336 -19.24 -1.23 7.65
C LEU A 336 -19.71 -0.17 6.65
N GLU A 337 -20.05 1.01 7.14
CA GLU A 337 -20.40 2.18 6.32
C GLU A 337 -19.27 2.50 5.35
N ASN A 338 -18.03 2.50 5.83
CA ASN A 338 -16.84 2.55 4.99
C ASN A 338 -16.02 1.26 5.16
N PRO A 339 -16.09 0.32 4.18
CA PRO A 339 -15.36 -0.93 4.26
C PRO A 339 -13.84 -0.79 4.35
N LEU A 340 -13.27 0.34 3.87
CA LEU A 340 -11.83 0.62 3.95
C LEU A 340 -11.34 0.80 5.40
N TYR A 341 -12.25 1.04 6.35
CA TYR A 341 -11.96 1.10 7.78
C TYR A 341 -11.99 -0.28 8.45
N GLY A 342 -12.08 -1.33 7.66
CA GLY A 342 -11.88 -2.70 8.15
C GLY A 342 -10.50 -2.91 8.75
N GLN A 343 -10.43 -3.78 9.75
CA GLN A 343 -9.18 -4.14 10.41
C GLN A 343 -8.38 -5.13 9.57
N GLY A 344 -7.04 -5.07 9.67
CA GLY A 344 -6.21 -6.04 8.97
C GLY A 344 -4.73 -5.97 9.28
N VAL A 345 -4.02 -6.98 8.80
CA VAL A 345 -2.55 -7.05 8.75
C VAL A 345 -2.14 -7.19 7.29
N VAL A 346 -1.34 -6.27 6.81
CA VAL A 346 -0.87 -6.21 5.42
C VAL A 346 0.65 -6.24 5.40
N LEU A 347 1.19 -7.28 4.80
CA LEU A 347 2.61 -7.47 4.60
C LEU A 347 2.96 -7.09 3.16
N ILE A 348 3.92 -6.20 2.94
CA ILE A 348 4.32 -5.77 1.58
C ILE A 348 5.84 -5.84 1.46
N ASP A 349 6.31 -6.68 0.57
CA ASP A 349 7.74 -6.77 0.25
C ASP A 349 8.11 -5.77 -0.84
N GLU A 350 9.20 -5.04 -0.65
CA GLU A 350 9.70 -3.97 -1.53
C GLU A 350 8.58 -2.99 -1.97
N VAL A 351 8.03 -2.25 -1.01
CA VAL A 351 6.89 -1.36 -1.24
C VAL A 351 7.15 -0.31 -2.32
N ASP A 352 8.40 0.07 -2.51
CA ASP A 352 8.92 1.06 -3.50
C ASP A 352 9.17 0.49 -4.90
N MET A 353 9.03 -0.82 -5.08
CA MET A 353 9.37 -1.51 -6.33
C MET A 353 8.59 -0.95 -7.53
N HIS A 354 9.33 -0.62 -8.61
CA HIS A 354 8.82 -0.02 -9.85
C HIS A 354 8.18 1.37 -9.69
N LEU A 355 8.23 1.99 -8.51
CA LEU A 355 7.67 3.31 -8.31
C LEU A 355 8.65 4.42 -8.69
N HIS A 356 8.13 5.44 -9.38
CA HIS A 356 8.86 6.68 -9.57
C HIS A 356 9.15 7.33 -8.21
N PRO A 357 10.31 8.01 -8.02
CA PRO A 357 10.67 8.64 -6.74
C PRO A 357 9.58 9.54 -6.13
N SER A 358 8.81 10.25 -6.96
CA SER A 358 7.68 11.07 -6.49
C SER A 358 6.54 10.26 -5.87
N TRP A 359 6.39 8.97 -6.24
CA TRP A 359 5.40 8.06 -5.68
C TRP A 359 5.92 7.31 -4.45
N GLN A 360 7.24 7.15 -4.33
CA GLN A 360 7.88 6.57 -3.15
C GLN A 360 7.68 7.48 -1.93
N ARG A 361 7.75 8.81 -2.16
CA ARG A 361 7.40 9.80 -1.13
C ARG A 361 5.93 9.71 -0.78
N GLY A 362 5.62 9.74 0.51
CA GLY A 362 4.26 9.71 1.04
C GLY A 362 3.51 8.39 0.83
N ILE A 363 4.15 7.29 0.38
CA ILE A 363 3.46 6.02 0.16
C ILE A 363 2.89 5.45 1.46
N ILE A 364 3.62 5.55 2.56
CA ILE A 364 3.19 5.06 3.88
C ILE A 364 2.02 5.91 4.38
N ASP A 365 2.09 7.23 4.26
CA ASP A 365 1.01 8.12 4.67
C ASP A 365 -0.27 7.85 3.86
N ARG A 366 -0.15 7.59 2.56
CA ARG A 366 -1.28 7.19 1.72
C ARG A 366 -1.86 5.84 2.15
N LEU A 367 -1.02 4.84 2.47
CA LEU A 367 -1.49 3.54 2.97
C LEU A 367 -2.28 3.71 4.28
N THR A 368 -1.73 4.46 5.23
CA THR A 368 -2.35 4.65 6.54
C THR A 368 -3.57 5.56 6.51
N THR A 369 -3.63 6.52 5.60
CA THR A 369 -4.80 7.39 5.40
C THR A 369 -5.93 6.64 4.70
N THR A 370 -5.61 5.84 3.67
CA THR A 370 -6.61 5.07 2.92
C THR A 370 -7.14 3.89 3.72
N PHE A 371 -6.29 3.23 4.53
CA PHE A 371 -6.61 2.03 5.32
C PHE A 371 -6.21 2.23 6.79
N PRO A 372 -6.89 3.09 7.54
CA PRO A 372 -6.42 3.58 8.85
C PRO A 372 -6.39 2.52 9.94
N HIS A 373 -7.15 1.43 9.79
CA HIS A 373 -7.21 0.36 10.78
C HIS A 373 -6.40 -0.88 10.37
N CYS A 374 -5.59 -0.78 9.32
CA CYS A 374 -4.65 -1.83 8.96
C CYS A 374 -3.30 -1.62 9.65
N GLN A 375 -2.70 -2.72 10.08
CA GLN A 375 -1.31 -2.80 10.49
C GLN A 375 -0.46 -3.16 9.27
N PHE A 376 0.57 -2.38 9.00
CA PHE A 376 1.47 -2.59 7.86
C PHE A 376 2.85 -3.05 8.32
N ILE A 377 3.37 -4.09 7.69
CA ILE A 377 4.74 -4.54 7.87
C ILE A 377 5.36 -4.56 6.48
N LEU A 378 6.32 -3.66 6.26
CA LEU A 378 6.84 -3.30 4.94
C LEU A 378 8.34 -3.57 4.86
N THR A 379 8.84 -3.92 3.69
CA THR A 379 10.26 -3.82 3.38
C THR A 379 10.50 -2.77 2.31
N THR A 380 11.64 -2.13 2.32
CA THR A 380 12.02 -1.14 1.31
C THR A 380 13.55 -1.04 1.18
N HIS A 381 14.00 -0.66 -0.01
CA HIS A 381 15.37 -0.23 -0.31
C HIS A 381 15.43 1.27 -0.63
N SER A 382 14.31 2.00 -0.47
CA SER A 382 14.26 3.42 -0.81
C SER A 382 14.48 4.32 0.40
N PRO A 383 15.52 5.16 0.39
CA PRO A 383 15.69 6.19 1.40
C PRO A 383 14.51 7.18 1.42
N LEU A 384 13.84 7.37 0.28
CA LEU A 384 12.71 8.30 0.15
C LEU A 384 11.46 7.82 0.90
N VAL A 385 11.27 6.51 1.02
CA VAL A 385 10.14 5.93 1.76
C VAL A 385 10.27 6.20 3.25
N ILE A 386 11.47 6.00 3.80
CA ILE A 386 11.69 6.09 5.26
C ILE A 386 11.96 7.51 5.75
N SER A 387 12.52 8.40 4.90
CA SER A 387 12.76 9.81 5.27
C SER A 387 11.53 10.70 5.22
N ASP A 388 10.44 10.23 4.59
CA ASP A 388 9.23 11.01 4.42
C ASP A 388 8.15 10.72 5.50
N CYS A 389 8.39 9.72 6.37
CA CYS A 389 7.42 9.26 7.36
C CYS A 389 7.78 9.70 8.77
N LYS A 390 6.81 10.30 9.48
CA LYS A 390 7.04 10.87 10.81
C LYS A 390 6.95 9.87 11.95
N ASN A 391 6.01 8.95 11.89
CA ASN A 391 5.68 8.05 12.99
C ASN A 391 5.66 6.60 12.49
N VAL A 392 6.83 6.02 12.24
CA VAL A 392 6.99 4.62 11.82
C VAL A 392 8.07 3.96 12.65
N LEU A 393 7.92 2.67 12.92
CA LEU A 393 8.97 1.87 13.52
C LEU A 393 9.86 1.34 12.39
N VAL A 394 11.10 1.81 12.33
CA VAL A 394 12.07 1.40 11.32
C VAL A 394 13.12 0.51 11.97
N TYR A 395 13.36 -0.63 11.37
CA TYR A 395 14.46 -1.52 11.72
C TYR A 395 15.46 -1.62 10.59
N SER A 396 16.75 -1.48 10.91
CA SER A 396 17.83 -1.91 10.04
C SER A 396 18.19 -3.36 10.36
N LEU A 397 18.26 -4.14 9.31
CA LEU A 397 18.64 -5.56 9.36
C LEU A 397 20.00 -5.73 8.69
N ASP A 398 21.02 -5.99 9.50
CA ASP A 398 22.37 -6.21 9.03
C ASP A 398 22.96 -7.46 9.66
N ASP A 399 23.57 -8.31 8.83
CA ASP A 399 24.21 -9.61 9.20
C ASP A 399 23.44 -10.48 10.21
N GLY A 400 22.10 -10.46 10.10
CA GLY A 400 21.22 -11.23 10.99
C GLY A 400 20.85 -10.54 12.30
N GLU A 401 21.34 -9.35 12.53
CA GLU A 401 21.00 -8.51 13.69
C GLU A 401 19.97 -7.44 13.33
N LEU A 402 19.04 -7.18 14.24
CA LEU A 402 17.99 -6.18 14.09
C LEU A 402 18.27 -4.99 15.00
N SER A 403 18.38 -3.82 14.44
CA SER A 403 18.57 -2.57 15.18
C SER A 403 17.45 -1.57 14.90
N VAL A 404 16.98 -0.87 15.93
CA VAL A 404 16.01 0.21 15.77
C VAL A 404 16.71 1.42 15.19
N VAL A 405 16.16 1.93 14.08
CA VAL A 405 16.64 3.16 13.45
C VAL A 405 15.90 4.35 14.05
N PRO A 406 16.60 5.38 14.56
CA PRO A 406 15.97 6.62 15.00
C PRO A 406 15.14 7.27 13.89
N SER A 407 14.23 8.20 14.25
CA SER A 407 13.43 8.90 13.27
C SER A 407 14.27 9.59 12.20
N LEU A 408 14.01 9.25 10.94
CA LEU A 408 14.69 9.79 9.77
C LEU A 408 13.87 10.89 9.08
N TYR A 409 12.74 11.28 9.68
CA TYR A 409 11.84 12.24 9.08
C TYR A 409 12.53 13.57 8.77
N GLY A 410 12.43 14.00 7.53
CA GLY A 410 13.01 15.24 7.02
C GLY A 410 14.51 15.17 6.70
N GLN A 411 15.16 14.02 6.85
CA GLN A 411 16.53 13.83 6.38
C GLN A 411 16.59 13.76 4.86
N ASP A 412 17.69 14.20 4.27
CA ASP A 412 17.94 14.01 2.85
C ASP A 412 18.31 12.55 2.52
N ALA A 413 18.07 12.16 1.27
CA ALA A 413 18.30 10.77 0.84
C ALA A 413 19.76 10.32 0.97
N ASN A 414 20.73 11.22 0.85
CA ASN A 414 22.14 10.87 0.97
C ASN A 414 22.52 10.52 2.42
N SER A 415 21.99 11.28 3.39
CA SER A 415 22.17 10.99 4.82
C SER A 415 21.61 9.60 5.15
N VAL A 416 20.41 9.29 4.66
CA VAL A 416 19.78 7.97 4.89
C VAL A 416 20.59 6.84 4.23
N LEU A 417 21.12 7.05 3.02
CA LEU A 417 21.98 6.05 2.35
C LEU A 417 23.26 5.75 3.15
N LEU A 418 23.89 6.78 3.70
CA LEU A 418 25.10 6.62 4.52
C LEU A 418 24.83 6.01 5.90
N ASP A 419 23.84 6.57 6.61
CA ASP A 419 23.65 6.29 8.04
C ASP A 419 22.88 4.99 8.31
N VAL A 420 22.06 4.57 7.35
CA VAL A 420 21.11 3.45 7.55
C VAL A 420 21.28 2.32 6.55
N MET A 421 21.67 2.64 5.30
CA MET A 421 21.77 1.66 4.23
C MET A 421 23.22 1.25 3.93
N ASP A 422 24.19 1.81 4.67
CA ASP A 422 25.63 1.57 4.50
C ASP A 422 26.07 1.59 3.03
N THR A 423 25.60 2.59 2.30
CA THR A 423 25.80 2.72 0.85
C THR A 423 26.44 4.04 0.51
N ASP A 424 27.52 3.98 -0.25
CA ASP A 424 28.18 5.17 -0.74
C ASP A 424 27.26 6.03 -1.62
N ILE A 425 27.24 7.33 -1.36
CA ILE A 425 26.46 8.30 -2.13
C ILE A 425 27.11 8.65 -3.49
N ARG A 426 28.34 8.20 -3.72
CA ARG A 426 29.15 8.52 -4.90
C ARG A 426 29.90 7.30 -5.40
N ASN A 427 30.38 7.42 -6.64
CA ASN A 427 31.39 6.48 -7.17
C ASN A 427 32.61 6.44 -6.24
N ALA A 428 33.02 5.26 -5.77
CA ALA A 428 34.06 5.07 -4.77
C ALA A 428 35.40 5.75 -5.21
N LYS A 429 35.77 5.68 -6.50
CA LYS A 429 36.96 6.34 -7.01
C LYS A 429 36.92 7.87 -6.87
N ILE A 430 35.75 8.45 -7.17
CA ILE A 430 35.56 9.91 -7.06
C ILE A 430 35.51 10.33 -5.59
N ALA A 431 34.87 9.53 -4.74
CA ALA A 431 34.85 9.78 -3.29
C ALA A 431 36.26 9.80 -2.71
N THR A 432 37.09 8.81 -3.03
CA THR A 432 38.51 8.76 -2.61
C THR A 432 39.26 9.99 -3.10
N GLN A 433 39.16 10.34 -4.39
CA GLN A 433 39.88 11.50 -4.95
C GLN A 433 39.45 12.83 -4.36
N LEU A 434 38.15 12.99 -3.99
CA LEU A 434 37.65 14.19 -3.31
C LEU A 434 38.17 14.26 -1.88
N ASN A 435 38.26 13.14 -1.16
CA ASN A 435 38.84 13.07 0.16
C ASN A 435 40.35 13.37 0.13
N ASP A 436 41.08 12.77 -0.82
CA ASP A 436 42.47 13.06 -1.02
C ASP A 436 42.72 14.55 -1.31
N LEU A 437 41.84 15.16 -2.12
CA LEU A 437 41.92 16.60 -2.41
C LEU A 437 41.74 17.45 -1.14
N LEU A 438 40.78 17.14 -0.32
CA LEU A 438 40.53 17.84 0.96
C LEU A 438 41.71 17.65 1.93
N ASP A 439 42.26 16.45 1.99
CA ASP A 439 43.42 16.11 2.81
C ASP A 439 44.69 16.91 2.36
N LEU A 440 44.96 16.99 1.04
CA LEU A 440 46.06 17.78 0.49
C LEU A 440 45.89 19.27 0.84
N ILE A 441 44.67 19.81 0.77
CA ILE A 441 44.40 21.20 1.15
C ILE A 441 44.67 21.43 2.66
N GLN A 442 44.22 20.50 3.52
CA GLN A 442 44.42 20.57 4.97
C GLN A 442 45.91 20.46 5.34
N LYS A 443 46.67 19.58 4.68
CA LYS A 443 48.12 19.38 4.83
C LYS A 443 48.94 20.50 4.20
N LYS A 444 48.29 21.51 3.59
CA LYS A 444 48.92 22.64 2.90
C LYS A 444 49.83 22.23 1.69
N GLN A 445 49.56 21.07 1.10
CA GLN A 445 50.23 20.59 -0.11
C GLN A 445 49.55 21.17 -1.36
N LEU A 446 49.59 22.53 -1.49
CA LEU A 446 48.76 23.28 -2.44
C LEU A 446 49.01 22.95 -3.91
N ASN A 447 50.25 22.65 -4.28
CA ASN A 447 50.59 22.29 -5.67
C ASN A 447 49.95 20.95 -6.08
N GLN A 448 50.01 19.96 -5.20
CA GLN A 448 49.38 18.66 -5.44
C GLN A 448 47.86 18.76 -5.42
N ALA A 449 47.31 19.56 -4.50
CA ALA A 449 45.88 19.83 -4.43
C ALA A 449 45.36 20.50 -5.71
N ARG A 450 46.10 21.45 -6.27
CA ARG A 450 45.74 22.13 -7.53
C ARG A 450 45.72 21.15 -8.69
N SER A 451 46.78 20.35 -8.87
CA SER A 451 46.84 19.35 -9.93
C SER A 451 45.72 18.31 -9.86
N LEU A 452 45.38 17.85 -8.64
CA LEU A 452 44.24 16.92 -8.44
C LEU A 452 42.88 17.59 -8.69
N LEU A 453 42.73 18.86 -8.29
CA LEU A 453 41.51 19.64 -8.58
C LEU A 453 41.32 19.83 -10.10
N GLU A 454 42.35 20.18 -10.85
CA GLU A 454 42.30 20.34 -12.31
C GLU A 454 41.87 19.03 -12.98
N LYS A 455 42.46 17.91 -12.59
CA LYS A 455 42.07 16.58 -13.08
C LYS A 455 40.62 16.24 -12.80
N LEU A 456 40.13 16.52 -11.57
CA LEU A 456 38.75 16.29 -11.20
C LEU A 456 37.76 17.21 -11.94
N MET A 457 38.20 18.42 -12.34
CA MET A 457 37.40 19.34 -13.13
C MET A 457 37.28 18.91 -14.61
N GLU A 458 38.18 18.06 -15.12
CA GLU A 458 38.02 17.42 -16.43
C GLU A 458 36.99 16.27 -16.40
N ASP A 459 36.96 15.51 -15.30
CA ASP A 459 36.11 14.31 -15.15
C ASP A 459 34.69 14.64 -14.64
N LEU A 460 34.48 15.74 -13.90
CA LEU A 460 33.26 16.08 -13.23
C LEU A 460 32.58 17.32 -13.84
N PRO A 461 31.21 17.40 -13.76
CA PRO A 461 30.48 18.57 -14.24
C PRO A 461 30.94 19.87 -13.58
N ALA A 462 30.99 20.95 -14.35
CA ALA A 462 31.47 22.28 -13.90
C ALA A 462 30.64 22.87 -12.73
N ASN A 463 29.39 22.43 -12.54
CA ASN A 463 28.50 22.83 -11.44
C ASN A 463 28.59 21.91 -10.21
N ASN A 464 29.58 21.03 -10.13
CA ASN A 464 29.76 20.16 -8.97
C ASN A 464 30.06 20.99 -7.71
N LEU A 465 29.19 20.84 -6.70
CA LEU A 465 29.22 21.62 -5.47
C LEU A 465 30.52 21.36 -4.66
N GLU A 466 30.96 20.11 -4.60
CA GLU A 466 32.16 19.72 -3.83
C GLU A 466 33.43 20.28 -4.44
N LEU A 467 33.54 20.26 -5.77
CA LEU A 467 34.66 20.93 -6.47
C LEU A 467 34.65 22.43 -6.24
N SER A 468 33.49 23.06 -6.23
CA SER A 468 33.35 24.48 -5.92
C SER A 468 33.77 24.79 -4.50
N LYS A 469 33.39 23.97 -3.53
CA LYS A 469 33.85 24.09 -2.13
C LYS A 469 35.35 23.86 -2.00
N ALA A 470 35.91 22.81 -2.63
CA ALA A 470 37.32 22.52 -2.59
C ALA A 470 38.15 23.65 -3.19
N ARG A 471 37.70 24.22 -4.32
CA ARG A 471 38.31 25.39 -4.97
C ARG A 471 38.34 26.62 -4.06
N LEU A 472 37.26 26.90 -3.37
CA LEU A 472 37.20 28.00 -2.40
C LEU A 472 38.13 27.76 -1.19
N LEU A 473 38.19 26.54 -0.68
CA LEU A 473 39.09 26.16 0.42
C LEU A 473 40.55 26.28 -0.01
N LEU A 474 40.90 25.80 -1.20
CA LEU A 474 42.24 25.92 -1.76
C LEU A 474 42.67 27.40 -1.88
N ARG A 475 41.80 28.22 -2.48
CA ARG A 475 42.08 29.66 -2.62
C ARG A 475 42.24 30.38 -1.27
N LYS A 476 41.41 30.01 -0.30
CA LYS A 476 41.52 30.54 1.07
C LYS A 476 42.87 30.18 1.74
N GLN A 477 43.38 28.98 1.49
CA GLN A 477 44.68 28.55 2.03
C GLN A 477 45.82 29.25 1.31
N GLU A 478 45.76 29.45 -0.01
CA GLU A 478 46.74 30.21 -0.80
C GLU A 478 46.89 31.64 -0.25
N LEU A 479 45.76 32.37 -0.12
CA LEU A 479 45.74 33.72 0.42
C LEU A 479 46.29 33.84 1.85
N ARG A 480 46.07 32.81 2.69
CA ARG A 480 46.65 32.78 4.03
C ARG A 480 48.19 32.63 4.02
N ILE A 481 48.72 31.88 3.09
CA ILE A 481 50.17 31.70 2.97
C ILE A 481 50.81 32.97 2.36
N GLU A 482 50.16 33.56 1.36
CA GLU A 482 50.60 34.84 0.78
C GLU A 482 50.70 35.93 1.86
N LYS A 483 49.65 36.07 2.71
CA LYS A 483 49.62 37.06 3.77
C LYS A 483 50.70 36.83 4.86
N ASN A 484 50.97 35.58 5.21
CA ASN A 484 52.00 35.23 6.17
C ASN A 484 53.44 35.47 5.63
N HIS A 485 53.61 35.48 4.30
CA HIS A 485 54.89 35.82 3.66
C HIS A 485 55.09 37.34 3.49
N GLU A 486 54.03 38.13 3.48
CA GLU A 486 54.09 39.61 3.47
C GLU A 486 54.34 40.22 4.86
N GLU A 487 54.03 39.47 5.93
CA GLU A 487 54.23 39.90 7.34
C GLU A 487 55.57 39.45 7.93
N GLN A 488 56.41 38.71 7.18
CA GLN A 488 57.77 38.33 7.51
C GLN A 488 58.79 39.13 6.70
#